data_ab321b8465dac5a84d0cf585570b7f58
#
_entry.id   ab321b8465dac5a84d0cf585570b7f58
#
_cell.length_a   1.000
_cell.length_b   1.000
_cell.length_c   1.000
_cell.angle_alpha   90.00
_cell.angle_beta   90.00
_cell.angle_gamma   90.00
#
_symmetry.space_group_name_H-M   'P 1'
#
loop_
_entity.id
_entity.type
_entity.pdbx_description
1 polymer ?
#
loop_
_entity_poly.entity_id
_entity_poly.type
_entity_poly.pdbx_seq_one_letter_code
_entity_poly.pdbx_strand_id
1 'polypeptide(L)'
;MATELQTQTTEEILIEEKEVNTEKKPDKKKRKRRFGDRREGRMIRTLDGIHMAMPFIMKDRCDACNQFAEEIEISRADEIVREEMQSGKENFSMLHIILAAYVRTIAAYPYLNRFVSGQRIYARNNIEVVMTVKKEMTMAAPETCIKVVFDPHDTLYDVYEKFNAAVTNIDNTGTDGIAGFFRKFPRLPFRWTISLIKALDYWGICPKALIDSLPFWGSMIITSMGSLGIKPIYHHIYNLGNLPVFVSYGTKRKVVEIDRHGNRNVKRVIDMKVVTDERTCDGFQYAAAFKMWKRLIEHPEQLKNPPAKVEEDID
;
A
#
# COMPACT_ATOMS: atom_id res chain seq x y z
N MET A 1 6.42 35.00 1.68
CA MET A 1 7.70 34.27 1.56
C MET A 1 7.56 32.75 1.70
N ALA A 2 7.00 32.19 2.77
CA ALA A 2 6.87 30.73 2.86
C ALA A 2 5.81 30.12 1.91
N THR A 3 4.78 30.87 1.57
CA THR A 3 3.67 30.41 0.70
C THR A 3 4.05 30.46 -0.79
N GLU A 4 4.90 31.39 -1.21
CA GLU A 4 5.36 31.50 -2.60
C GLU A 4 6.39 30.43 -2.99
N LEU A 5 7.26 30.03 -2.05
CA LEU A 5 8.21 28.94 -2.26
C LEU A 5 7.51 27.58 -2.43
N GLN A 6 6.37 27.36 -1.75
CA GLN A 6 5.60 26.12 -1.89
C GLN A 6 4.87 26.01 -3.24
N THR A 7 4.48 27.14 -3.83
CA THR A 7 3.78 27.17 -5.13
C THR A 7 4.77 26.94 -6.28
N GLN A 8 5.97 27.52 -6.22
CA GLN A 8 6.99 27.35 -7.25
C GLN A 8 7.53 25.90 -7.34
N THR A 9 7.74 25.25 -6.21
CA THR A 9 8.20 23.82 -6.21
C THR A 9 7.16 22.87 -6.80
N THR A 10 5.89 23.23 -6.77
CA THR A 10 4.79 22.39 -7.30
C THR A 10 4.60 22.60 -8.81
N GLU A 11 4.91 23.77 -9.33
CA GLU A 11 4.81 24.08 -10.77
C GLU A 11 6.03 23.58 -11.56
N GLU A 12 7.24 23.62 -11.01
CA GLU A 12 8.44 23.10 -11.67
C GLU A 12 8.42 21.59 -11.88
N ILE A 13 7.78 20.82 -10.99
CA ILE A 13 7.58 19.37 -11.15
C ILE A 13 6.59 19.03 -12.28
N LEU A 14 5.75 20.00 -12.70
CA LEU A 14 4.70 19.82 -13.71
C LEU A 14 5.16 20.13 -15.15
N ILE A 15 6.31 20.78 -15.35
CA ILE A 15 6.76 21.25 -16.68
C ILE A 15 7.67 20.26 -17.40
N GLU A 16 8.28 19.28 -16.69
CA GLU A 16 9.17 18.27 -17.31
C GLU A 16 8.48 17.04 -17.92
N GLU A 17 7.16 16.95 -17.96
CA GLU A 17 6.43 15.75 -18.44
C GLU A 17 6.11 15.77 -19.97
N LYS A 18 6.89 16.43 -20.82
CA LYS A 18 6.72 16.32 -22.28
C LYS A 18 7.88 15.57 -22.89
N GLU A 19 7.68 14.28 -23.11
CA GLU A 19 8.13 13.40 -24.19
C GLU A 19 8.25 11.95 -23.70
N VAL A 20 7.16 11.20 -23.82
CA VAL A 20 7.16 9.76 -23.50
C VAL A 20 7.71 9.02 -24.71
N ASN A 21 8.96 8.61 -24.63
CA ASN A 21 9.57 7.64 -25.53
C ASN A 21 9.32 6.23 -24.95
N THR A 22 8.75 5.34 -25.76
CA THR A 22 8.46 3.93 -25.39
C THR A 22 9.76 3.13 -25.29
N GLU A 23 10.53 3.32 -24.23
CA GLU A 23 11.70 2.50 -23.95
C GLU A 23 11.34 1.26 -23.12
N LYS A 24 11.91 0.11 -23.51
CA LYS A 24 11.84 -1.17 -22.82
C LYS A 24 12.18 -1.01 -21.33
N LYS A 25 11.42 -1.67 -20.47
CA LYS A 25 11.67 -1.76 -19.01
C LYS A 25 13.17 -1.99 -18.78
N PRO A 26 13.86 -1.10 -18.05
CA PRO A 26 15.28 -1.28 -17.80
C PRO A 26 15.49 -2.53 -16.95
N ASP A 27 16.41 -3.38 -17.43
CA ASP A 27 16.77 -4.63 -16.75
C ASP A 27 17.42 -4.26 -15.39
N LYS A 28 16.68 -4.48 -14.30
CA LYS A 28 17.17 -4.18 -12.92
C LYS A 28 18.41 -5.04 -12.69
N LYS A 29 19.60 -4.47 -12.77
CA LYS A 29 20.83 -5.12 -12.25
C LYS A 29 20.59 -5.48 -10.79
N LYS A 30 20.43 -6.77 -10.50
CA LYS A 30 20.24 -7.26 -9.13
C LYS A 30 21.41 -6.79 -8.27
N ARG A 31 21.14 -5.86 -7.37
CA ARG A 31 22.13 -5.38 -6.40
C ARG A 31 22.63 -6.56 -5.57
N LYS A 32 23.96 -6.66 -5.39
CA LYS A 32 24.53 -7.68 -4.50
C LYS A 32 24.06 -7.43 -3.05
N ARG A 33 23.58 -8.46 -2.41
CA ARG A 33 23.16 -8.44 -1.02
C ARG A 33 24.36 -8.15 -0.11
N ARG A 34 24.18 -7.21 0.84
CA ARG A 34 25.20 -6.86 1.85
C ARG A 34 24.88 -7.54 3.18
N PHE A 35 25.86 -7.63 4.06
CA PHE A 35 25.64 -8.11 5.43
C PHE A 35 24.55 -7.27 6.13
N GLY A 36 23.60 -7.93 6.78
CA GLY A 36 22.46 -7.27 7.44
C GLY A 36 21.23 -7.02 6.55
N ASP A 37 21.34 -7.17 5.23
CA ASP A 37 20.16 -7.11 4.35
C ASP A 37 19.26 -8.31 4.54
N ARG A 38 17.95 -8.08 4.43
CA ARG A 38 16.94 -9.13 4.48
C ARG A 38 16.57 -9.63 3.08
N ARG A 39 15.82 -10.72 3.00
CA ARG A 39 15.36 -11.26 1.70
C ARG A 39 14.39 -10.29 1.02
N GLU A 40 13.50 -9.69 1.81
CA GLU A 40 12.45 -8.78 1.39
C GLU A 40 12.90 -7.32 1.26
N GLY A 41 14.10 -6.97 1.77
CA GLY A 41 14.57 -5.59 1.72
C GLY A 41 16.03 -5.39 2.08
N ARG A 42 16.59 -4.27 1.66
CA ARG A 42 17.93 -3.82 2.02
C ARG A 42 17.90 -2.94 3.28
N MET A 43 18.84 -3.11 4.15
CA MET A 43 19.00 -2.28 5.34
C MET A 43 19.43 -0.87 4.94
N ILE A 44 18.73 0.14 5.46
CA ILE A 44 19.10 1.54 5.30
C ILE A 44 20.18 1.88 6.34
N ARG A 45 21.30 2.43 5.89
CA ARG A 45 22.49 2.68 6.70
C ARG A 45 22.79 4.16 6.88
N THR A 46 22.14 5.02 6.10
CA THR A 46 22.40 6.47 6.04
C THR A 46 21.31 7.30 6.72
N LEU A 47 20.51 6.68 7.59
CA LEU A 47 19.52 7.38 8.41
C LEU A 47 20.22 8.29 9.44
N ASP A 48 19.56 9.39 9.77
CA ASP A 48 19.98 10.21 10.91
C ASP A 48 19.78 9.50 12.26
N GLY A 49 20.42 10.02 13.31
CA GLY A 49 20.42 9.39 14.62
C GLY A 49 19.05 9.24 15.27
N ILE A 50 18.12 10.16 15.01
CA ILE A 50 16.76 10.12 15.57
C ILE A 50 15.98 8.97 14.92
N HIS A 51 15.97 8.89 13.59
CA HIS A 51 15.30 7.80 12.87
C HIS A 51 15.89 6.43 13.23
N MET A 52 17.19 6.33 13.43
CA MET A 52 17.83 5.10 13.91
C MET A 52 17.38 4.69 15.32
N ALA A 53 17.08 5.65 16.19
CA ALA A 53 16.63 5.40 17.57
C ALA A 53 15.15 5.03 17.66
N MET A 54 14.30 5.47 16.73
CA MET A 54 12.84 5.27 16.79
C MET A 54 12.40 3.82 16.99
N PRO A 55 12.96 2.80 16.31
CA PRO A 55 12.60 1.39 16.54
C PRO A 55 12.95 0.85 17.93
N PHE A 56 13.82 1.55 18.68
CA PHE A 56 14.16 1.20 20.06
C PHE A 56 13.26 1.91 21.06
N ILE A 57 12.82 3.14 20.76
CA ILE A 57 11.90 3.94 21.57
C ILE A 57 10.48 3.37 21.44
N MET A 58 10.01 3.18 20.22
CA MET A 58 8.72 2.56 19.90
C MET A 58 8.95 1.11 19.47
N LYS A 59 8.88 0.18 20.44
CA LYS A 59 9.22 -1.24 20.20
C LYS A 59 8.16 -1.97 19.39
N ASP A 60 6.90 -1.73 19.72
CA ASP A 60 5.77 -2.40 19.11
C ASP A 60 5.16 -1.53 18.00
N ARG A 61 4.71 -2.19 16.95
CA ARG A 61 4.14 -1.52 15.78
C ARG A 61 2.82 -0.83 16.10
N CYS A 62 2.00 -1.43 16.97
CA CYS A 62 0.75 -0.80 17.38
C CYS A 62 0.96 0.46 18.24
N ASP A 63 2.10 0.61 18.92
CA ASP A 63 2.42 1.82 19.68
C ASP A 63 2.97 2.94 18.78
N ALA A 64 3.45 2.58 17.59
CA ALA A 64 4.02 3.49 16.61
C ALA A 64 3.03 3.87 15.49
N CYS A 65 1.72 3.75 15.73
CA CYS A 65 0.71 4.00 14.72
C CYS A 65 0.31 5.47 14.63
N ASN A 66 0.52 6.08 13.47
CA ASN A 66 -0.17 7.31 13.08
C ASN A 66 -1.47 6.98 12.36
N GLN A 67 -2.53 7.73 12.66
CA GLN A 67 -3.86 7.51 12.11
C GLN A 67 -4.40 8.81 11.53
N PHE A 68 -4.84 8.78 10.29
CA PHE A 68 -5.46 9.93 9.65
C PHE A 68 -6.59 9.52 8.70
N ALA A 69 -7.49 10.47 8.42
CA ALA A 69 -8.61 10.29 7.52
C ALA A 69 -8.53 11.33 6.40
N GLU A 70 -8.84 10.88 5.19
CA GLU A 70 -8.95 11.73 4.02
C GLU A 70 -10.29 11.52 3.34
N GLU A 71 -10.90 12.63 2.93
CA GLU A 71 -11.97 12.64 1.96
C GLU A 71 -11.37 12.88 0.58
N ILE A 72 -11.65 11.99 -0.36
CA ILE A 72 -11.06 12.02 -1.69
C ILE A 72 -12.18 12.19 -2.71
N GLU A 73 -12.06 13.19 -3.57
CA GLU A 73 -12.96 13.36 -4.69
C GLU A 73 -12.68 12.30 -5.75
N ILE A 74 -13.72 11.56 -6.13
CA ILE A 74 -13.60 10.45 -7.08
C ILE A 74 -14.45 10.65 -8.33
N SER A 75 -14.95 11.87 -8.60
CA SER A 75 -15.86 12.11 -9.73
C SER A 75 -15.23 11.64 -11.03
N ARG A 76 -13.99 12.02 -11.31
CA ARG A 76 -13.25 11.62 -12.51
C ARG A 76 -12.83 10.14 -12.49
N ALA A 77 -12.37 9.66 -11.35
CA ALA A 77 -12.04 8.24 -11.18
C ALA A 77 -13.25 7.32 -11.42
N ASP A 78 -14.44 7.73 -10.96
CA ASP A 78 -15.68 6.97 -11.16
C ASP A 78 -16.16 6.98 -12.62
N GLU A 79 -15.84 8.03 -13.39
CA GLU A 79 -16.05 8.06 -14.84
C GLU A 79 -15.13 7.06 -15.55
N ILE A 80 -13.84 7.06 -15.23
CA ILE A 80 -12.87 6.12 -15.79
C ILE A 80 -13.28 4.67 -15.47
N VAL A 81 -13.71 4.38 -14.24
CA VAL A 81 -14.23 3.05 -13.90
C VAL A 81 -15.36 2.64 -14.83
N ARG A 82 -16.30 3.54 -15.12
CA ARG A 82 -17.42 3.25 -16.04
C ARG A 82 -16.96 3.07 -17.47
N GLU A 83 -16.07 3.93 -17.96
CA GLU A 83 -15.47 3.86 -19.29
C GLU A 83 -14.77 2.49 -19.50
N GLU A 84 -13.92 2.09 -18.55
CA GLU A 84 -13.17 0.85 -18.63
C GLU A 84 -14.08 -0.41 -18.54
N MET A 85 -15.13 -0.36 -17.71
CA MET A 85 -16.12 -1.44 -17.67
C MET A 85 -16.90 -1.55 -18.99
N GLN A 86 -17.30 -0.41 -19.60
CA GLN A 86 -17.99 -0.39 -20.89
C GLN A 86 -17.07 -0.87 -22.03
N SER A 87 -15.75 -0.68 -21.93
CA SER A 87 -14.77 -1.20 -22.88
C SER A 87 -14.51 -2.71 -22.77
N GLY A 88 -15.21 -3.42 -21.85
CA GLY A 88 -15.11 -4.86 -21.67
C GLY A 88 -14.15 -5.33 -20.57
N LYS A 89 -13.61 -4.42 -19.73
CA LYS A 89 -12.80 -4.82 -18.56
C LYS A 89 -13.71 -5.22 -17.41
N GLU A 90 -14.02 -6.51 -17.34
CA GLU A 90 -14.84 -7.08 -16.28
C GLU A 90 -14.23 -6.84 -14.90
N ASN A 91 -15.07 -6.51 -13.91
CA ASN A 91 -14.68 -6.28 -12.52
C ASN A 91 -13.70 -5.10 -12.30
N PHE A 92 -13.52 -4.22 -13.31
CA PHE A 92 -12.74 -3.00 -13.11
C PHE A 92 -13.43 -2.11 -12.06
N SER A 93 -12.68 -1.62 -11.09
CA SER A 93 -13.26 -0.94 -9.93
C SER A 93 -12.36 0.15 -9.37
N MET A 94 -12.91 0.95 -8.45
CA MET A 94 -12.16 1.98 -7.72
C MET A 94 -10.92 1.43 -7.01
N LEU A 95 -10.95 0.17 -6.58
CA LEU A 95 -9.81 -0.49 -5.95
C LEU A 95 -8.58 -0.49 -6.85
N HIS A 96 -8.74 -0.78 -8.15
CA HIS A 96 -7.62 -0.80 -9.10
C HIS A 96 -6.97 0.59 -9.23
N ILE A 97 -7.78 1.66 -9.23
CA ILE A 97 -7.28 3.04 -9.26
C ILE A 97 -6.51 3.36 -7.96
N ILE A 98 -7.06 3.01 -6.79
CA ILE A 98 -6.41 3.22 -5.49
C ILE A 98 -5.07 2.48 -5.43
N LEU A 99 -5.02 1.23 -5.92
CA LEU A 99 -3.81 0.41 -5.95
C LEU A 99 -2.77 0.97 -6.93
N ALA A 100 -3.17 1.33 -8.15
CA ALA A 100 -2.28 1.92 -9.14
C ALA A 100 -1.71 3.26 -8.66
N ALA A 101 -2.53 4.09 -8.03
CA ALA A 101 -2.10 5.32 -7.40
C ALA A 101 -1.09 5.07 -6.27
N TYR A 102 -1.28 4.03 -5.44
CA TYR A 102 -0.33 3.64 -4.41
C TYR A 102 1.01 3.18 -5.00
N VAL A 103 0.98 2.32 -6.01
CA VAL A 103 2.18 1.84 -6.72
C VAL A 103 2.96 3.02 -7.31
N ARG A 104 2.26 3.95 -7.97
CA ARG A 104 2.85 5.18 -8.52
C ARG A 104 3.42 6.09 -7.44
N THR A 105 2.76 6.20 -6.30
CA THR A 105 3.25 6.98 -5.15
C THR A 105 4.55 6.39 -4.60
N ILE A 106 4.66 5.07 -4.49
CA ILE A 106 5.91 4.41 -4.08
C ILE A 106 7.02 4.61 -5.12
N ALA A 107 6.68 4.62 -6.41
CA ALA A 107 7.66 4.88 -7.46
C ALA A 107 8.30 6.27 -7.33
N ALA A 108 7.56 7.27 -6.85
CA ALA A 108 8.07 8.62 -6.59
C ALA A 108 8.62 8.81 -5.17
N TYR A 109 8.03 8.12 -4.18
CA TYR A 109 8.35 8.25 -2.76
C TYR A 109 8.61 6.87 -2.14
N PRO A 110 9.78 6.27 -2.40
CA PRO A 110 10.09 4.89 -2.00
C PRO A 110 10.15 4.69 -0.48
N TYR A 111 10.35 5.72 0.30
CA TYR A 111 10.33 5.66 1.76
C TYR A 111 8.96 5.22 2.33
N LEU A 112 7.85 5.39 1.59
CA LEU A 112 6.54 4.86 1.99
C LEU A 112 6.52 3.33 2.02
N ASN A 113 7.45 2.68 1.32
CA ASN A 113 7.60 1.23 1.26
C ASN A 113 8.68 0.68 2.20
N ARG A 114 9.13 1.47 3.17
CA ARG A 114 10.06 1.02 4.21
C ARG A 114 9.33 0.16 5.24
N PHE A 115 10.08 -0.68 5.92
CA PHE A 115 9.56 -1.48 7.04
C PHE A 115 10.59 -1.60 8.17
N VAL A 116 10.08 -1.87 9.37
CA VAL A 116 10.91 -2.14 10.54
C VAL A 116 10.90 -3.63 10.83
N SER A 117 12.08 -4.23 11.01
CA SER A 117 12.24 -5.58 11.52
C SER A 117 13.55 -5.71 12.29
N GLY A 118 13.55 -6.41 13.43
CA GLY A 118 14.71 -6.52 14.30
C GLY A 118 15.28 -5.16 14.74
N GLN A 119 14.41 -4.18 14.99
CA GLN A 119 14.75 -2.80 15.38
C GLN A 119 15.65 -2.06 14.37
N ARG A 120 15.52 -2.39 13.09
CA ARG A 120 16.22 -1.73 11.97
C ARG A 120 15.23 -1.40 10.88
N ILE A 121 15.52 -0.36 10.11
CA ILE A 121 14.69 0.12 9.01
C ILE A 121 15.27 -0.40 7.69
N TYR A 122 14.38 -0.90 6.85
CA TYR A 122 14.71 -1.50 5.55
C TYR A 122 13.89 -0.87 4.44
N ALA A 123 14.53 -0.65 3.30
CA ALA A 123 13.84 -0.36 2.04
C ALA A 123 13.41 -1.70 1.40
N ARG A 124 12.12 -1.86 1.13
CA ARG A 124 11.56 -3.10 0.56
C ARG A 124 11.93 -3.24 -0.91
N ASN A 125 12.15 -4.48 -1.36
CA ASN A 125 12.53 -4.77 -2.74
C ASN A 125 11.34 -4.74 -3.71
N ASN A 126 10.15 -5.12 -3.23
CA ASN A 126 8.93 -5.25 -4.04
C ASN A 126 7.83 -4.36 -3.47
N ILE A 127 6.81 -4.09 -4.25
CA ILE A 127 5.55 -3.50 -3.76
C ILE A 127 4.57 -4.65 -3.60
N GLU A 128 4.26 -5.02 -2.35
CA GLU A 128 3.42 -6.16 -2.02
C GLU A 128 2.16 -5.69 -1.31
N VAL A 129 1.01 -5.81 -1.98
CA VAL A 129 -0.27 -5.44 -1.38
C VAL A 129 -1.03 -6.69 -0.96
N VAL A 130 -1.54 -6.64 0.25
CA VAL A 130 -2.36 -7.69 0.86
C VAL A 130 -3.80 -7.22 0.93
N MET A 131 -4.74 -8.09 0.58
CA MET A 131 -6.17 -7.84 0.74
C MET A 131 -6.87 -9.08 1.30
N THR A 132 -7.75 -8.87 2.27
CA THR A 132 -8.64 -9.92 2.75
C THR A 132 -9.88 -9.94 1.87
N VAL A 133 -10.20 -11.10 1.34
CA VAL A 133 -11.37 -11.34 0.50
C VAL A 133 -12.18 -12.51 1.04
N LYS A 134 -13.51 -12.46 0.86
CA LYS A 134 -14.38 -13.60 1.12
C LYS A 134 -14.68 -14.29 -0.20
N LYS A 135 -14.60 -15.63 -0.22
CA LYS A 135 -14.97 -16.42 -1.39
C LYS A 135 -16.47 -16.31 -1.70
N GLU A 136 -17.28 -16.17 -0.65
CA GLU A 136 -18.71 -15.95 -0.73
C GLU A 136 -19.13 -14.85 0.24
N MET A 137 -20.11 -14.04 -0.15
CA MET A 137 -20.63 -12.94 0.69
C MET A 137 -21.62 -13.45 1.73
N THR A 138 -21.23 -14.48 2.48
CA THR A 138 -21.99 -15.05 3.59
C THR A 138 -21.26 -14.87 4.92
N MET A 139 -22.01 -14.86 6.02
CA MET A 139 -21.39 -14.73 7.36
C MET A 139 -20.50 -15.94 7.70
N ALA A 140 -20.84 -17.13 7.20
CA ALA A 140 -20.14 -18.37 7.47
C ALA A 140 -18.92 -18.60 6.54
N ALA A 141 -18.82 -17.87 5.44
CA ALA A 141 -17.71 -18.04 4.49
C ALA A 141 -16.37 -17.63 5.14
N PRO A 142 -15.34 -18.47 5.00
CA PRO A 142 -14.01 -18.15 5.50
C PRO A 142 -13.42 -16.93 4.76
N GLU A 143 -12.63 -16.16 5.48
CA GLU A 143 -11.83 -15.09 4.91
C GLU A 143 -10.50 -15.67 4.41
N THR A 144 -10.11 -15.28 3.22
CA THR A 144 -8.83 -15.62 2.61
C THR A 144 -8.06 -14.33 2.30
N CYS A 145 -6.74 -14.38 2.44
CA CYS A 145 -5.89 -13.25 2.08
C CYS A 145 -5.19 -13.52 0.75
N ILE A 146 -5.27 -12.54 -0.14
CA ILE A 146 -4.46 -12.52 -1.35
C ILE A 146 -3.30 -11.56 -1.16
N LYS A 147 -2.14 -11.90 -1.72
CA LYS A 147 -0.96 -11.04 -1.77
C LYS A 147 -0.57 -10.84 -3.24
N VAL A 148 -0.53 -9.60 -3.68
CA VAL A 148 -0.21 -9.24 -5.05
C VAL A 148 1.09 -8.45 -5.06
N VAL A 149 1.99 -8.81 -5.98
CA VAL A 149 3.28 -8.13 -6.15
C VAL A 149 3.22 -7.24 -7.37
N PHE A 150 3.55 -5.97 -7.17
CA PHE A 150 3.58 -4.95 -8.23
C PHE A 150 5.01 -4.49 -8.48
N ASP A 151 5.25 -4.05 -9.73
CA ASP A 151 6.48 -3.35 -10.11
C ASP A 151 6.25 -1.83 -10.04
N PRO A 152 7.23 -1.01 -9.65
CA PRO A 152 7.09 0.45 -9.66
C PRO A 152 6.72 1.06 -11.02
N HIS A 153 6.98 0.36 -12.12
CA HIS A 153 6.61 0.78 -13.48
C HIS A 153 5.22 0.34 -13.92
N ASP A 154 4.49 -0.39 -13.08
CA ASP A 154 3.17 -0.90 -13.43
C ASP A 154 2.19 0.25 -13.69
N THR A 155 1.47 0.12 -14.79
CA THR A 155 0.36 0.99 -15.16
C THR A 155 -0.94 0.56 -14.47
N LEU A 156 -1.99 1.36 -14.62
CA LEU A 156 -3.33 1.02 -14.15
C LEU A 156 -3.81 -0.35 -14.71
N TYR A 157 -3.45 -0.65 -15.95
CA TYR A 157 -3.83 -1.91 -16.60
C TYR A 157 -3.01 -3.10 -16.11
N ASP A 158 -1.69 -2.93 -15.90
CA ASP A 158 -0.86 -3.97 -15.28
C ASP A 158 -1.36 -4.31 -13.87
N VAL A 159 -1.76 -3.29 -13.09
CA VAL A 159 -2.33 -3.47 -11.75
C VAL A 159 -3.65 -4.22 -11.81
N TYR A 160 -4.53 -3.88 -12.75
CA TYR A 160 -5.80 -4.57 -12.97
C TYR A 160 -5.59 -6.05 -13.29
N GLU A 161 -4.71 -6.36 -14.24
CA GLU A 161 -4.42 -7.74 -14.66
C GLU A 161 -3.84 -8.57 -13.52
N LYS A 162 -2.81 -8.05 -12.83
CA LYS A 162 -2.15 -8.75 -11.72
C LYS A 162 -3.10 -9.01 -10.55
N PHE A 163 -3.93 -8.02 -10.22
CA PHE A 163 -4.89 -8.15 -9.13
C PHE A 163 -5.97 -9.19 -9.44
N ASN A 164 -6.58 -9.10 -10.62
CA ASN A 164 -7.63 -10.05 -11.03
C ASN A 164 -7.10 -11.48 -11.19
N ALA A 165 -5.88 -11.64 -11.71
CA ALA A 165 -5.22 -12.95 -11.75
C ALA A 165 -5.05 -13.55 -10.35
N ALA A 166 -4.69 -12.73 -9.35
CA ALA A 166 -4.57 -13.19 -7.97
C ALA A 166 -5.93 -13.56 -7.34
N VAL A 167 -6.99 -12.80 -7.66
CA VAL A 167 -8.35 -13.12 -7.20
C VAL A 167 -8.88 -14.41 -7.85
N THR A 168 -8.64 -14.61 -9.14
CA THR A 168 -9.07 -15.83 -9.84
C THR A 168 -8.36 -17.09 -9.32
N ASN A 169 -7.09 -16.95 -8.91
CA ASN A 169 -6.29 -18.05 -8.38
C ASN A 169 -6.40 -18.24 -6.86
N ILE A 170 -7.42 -17.70 -6.23
CA ILE A 170 -7.58 -17.66 -4.77
C ILE A 170 -7.61 -19.07 -4.14
N ASP A 171 -8.12 -20.07 -4.85
CA ASP A 171 -8.19 -21.46 -4.37
C ASP A 171 -6.81 -22.14 -4.27
N ASN A 172 -5.82 -21.62 -4.98
CA ASN A 172 -4.44 -22.11 -4.96
C ASN A 172 -3.55 -21.34 -3.96
N THR A 173 -4.09 -20.37 -3.24
CA THR A 173 -3.31 -19.61 -2.25
C THR A 173 -3.14 -20.45 -0.98
N GLY A 174 -1.87 -20.67 -0.56
CA GLY A 174 -1.52 -21.50 0.60
C GLY A 174 -2.04 -21.03 1.96
N THR A 175 -2.76 -19.89 2.00
CA THR A 175 -3.30 -19.27 3.22
C THR A 175 -4.36 -20.16 3.89
N ASP A 176 -5.19 -20.84 3.12
CA ASP A 176 -6.23 -21.74 3.65
C ASP A 176 -5.62 -22.97 4.34
N GLY A 177 -4.53 -23.51 3.79
CA GLY A 177 -3.79 -24.63 4.41
C GLY A 177 -3.17 -24.25 5.75
N ILE A 178 -2.61 -23.06 5.85
CA ILE A 178 -2.00 -22.53 7.08
C ILE A 178 -3.06 -22.22 8.13
N ALA A 179 -4.18 -21.61 7.74
CA ALA A 179 -5.30 -21.36 8.64
C ALA A 179 -5.90 -22.67 9.19
N GLY A 180 -6.04 -23.69 8.33
CA GLY A 180 -6.48 -25.03 8.71
C GLY A 180 -5.51 -25.74 9.68
N PHE A 181 -4.21 -25.56 9.45
CA PHE A 181 -3.17 -26.06 10.35
C PHE A 181 -3.28 -25.41 11.73
N PHE A 182 -3.36 -24.07 11.79
CA PHE A 182 -3.49 -23.34 13.05
C PHE A 182 -4.74 -23.71 13.85
N ARG A 183 -5.87 -24.01 13.18
CA ARG A 183 -7.11 -24.42 13.86
C ARG A 183 -6.98 -25.74 14.64
N LYS A 184 -6.08 -26.63 14.23
CA LYS A 184 -5.84 -27.93 14.87
C LYS A 184 -4.79 -27.88 16.00
N PHE A 185 -4.10 -26.75 16.17
CA PHE A 185 -3.01 -26.63 17.11
C PHE A 185 -3.50 -26.34 18.54
N PRO A 186 -3.02 -27.06 19.59
CA PRO A 186 -3.27 -26.74 20.97
C PRO A 186 -2.71 -25.35 21.33
N ARG A 187 -3.34 -24.68 22.31
CA ARG A 187 -3.00 -23.28 22.66
C ARG A 187 -1.55 -23.05 23.09
N LEU A 188 -0.98 -23.94 23.90
CA LEU A 188 0.38 -23.76 24.42
C LEU A 188 1.46 -23.88 23.35
N PRO A 189 1.50 -24.94 22.50
CA PRO A 189 2.40 -25.00 21.36
C PRO A 189 2.19 -23.85 20.37
N PHE A 190 0.94 -23.41 20.19
CA PHE A 190 0.62 -22.27 19.30
C PHE A 190 1.31 -20.99 19.78
N ARG A 191 1.25 -20.68 21.08
CA ARG A 191 1.94 -19.50 21.66
C ARG A 191 3.44 -19.55 21.38
N TRP A 192 4.07 -20.72 21.60
CA TRP A 192 5.50 -20.89 21.35
C TRP A 192 5.86 -20.79 19.87
N THR A 193 5.01 -21.31 18.98
CA THR A 193 5.18 -21.15 17.52
C THR A 193 5.17 -19.68 17.11
N ILE A 194 4.20 -18.89 17.57
CA ILE A 194 4.17 -17.45 17.26
C ILE A 194 5.39 -16.73 17.86
N SER A 195 5.81 -17.07 19.07
CA SER A 195 7.02 -16.49 19.68
C SER A 195 8.27 -16.85 18.90
N LEU A 196 8.38 -18.09 18.43
CA LEU A 196 9.47 -18.54 17.57
C LEU A 196 9.48 -17.79 16.22
N ILE A 197 8.31 -17.65 15.57
CA ILE A 197 8.20 -16.90 14.32
C ILE A 197 8.67 -15.44 14.51
N LYS A 198 8.25 -14.78 15.60
CA LYS A 198 8.71 -13.43 15.95
C LYS A 198 10.22 -13.38 16.16
N ALA A 199 10.80 -14.36 16.83
CA ALA A 199 12.25 -14.43 17.03
C ALA A 199 13.00 -14.66 15.70
N LEU A 200 12.52 -15.56 14.85
CA LEU A 200 13.09 -15.78 13.51
C LEU A 200 12.99 -14.54 12.62
N ASP A 201 11.86 -13.82 12.68
CA ASP A 201 11.68 -12.55 11.98
C ASP A 201 12.62 -11.48 12.52
N TYR A 202 12.76 -11.37 13.85
CA TYR A 202 13.69 -10.43 14.47
C TYR A 202 15.12 -10.62 13.98
N TRP A 203 15.59 -11.86 13.86
CA TRP A 203 16.93 -12.18 13.38
C TRP A 203 17.06 -12.24 11.84
N GLY A 204 15.97 -12.10 11.10
CA GLY A 204 15.98 -12.12 9.63
C GLY A 204 16.19 -13.50 9.00
N ILE A 205 15.91 -14.55 9.75
CA ILE A 205 16.01 -15.95 9.32
C ILE A 205 14.65 -16.64 9.15
N CYS A 206 13.57 -15.85 9.14
CA CYS A 206 12.23 -16.37 8.90
C CYS A 206 12.14 -17.07 7.53
N PRO A 207 11.55 -18.28 7.45
CA PRO A 207 11.41 -19.01 6.18
C PRO A 207 10.60 -18.21 5.14
N LYS A 208 11.09 -18.20 3.89
CA LYS A 208 10.42 -17.47 2.80
C LYS A 208 8.98 -17.93 2.60
N ALA A 209 8.73 -19.24 2.63
CA ALA A 209 7.39 -19.79 2.49
C ALA A 209 6.40 -19.22 3.53
N LEU A 210 6.86 -18.97 4.76
CA LEU A 210 6.04 -18.39 5.81
C LEU A 210 5.75 -16.90 5.55
N ILE A 211 6.78 -16.15 5.12
CA ILE A 211 6.64 -14.73 4.75
C ILE A 211 5.67 -14.56 3.58
N ASP A 212 5.79 -15.41 2.57
CA ASP A 212 4.96 -15.33 1.36
C ASP A 212 3.50 -15.73 1.63
N SER A 213 3.28 -16.71 2.52
CA SER A 213 1.94 -17.28 2.77
C SER A 213 1.13 -16.52 3.81
N LEU A 214 1.75 -15.75 4.69
CA LEU A 214 1.04 -15.03 5.74
C LEU A 214 0.79 -13.57 5.35
N PRO A 215 -0.36 -12.99 5.72
CA PRO A 215 -0.73 -11.63 5.33
C PRO A 215 -0.03 -10.53 6.13
N PHE A 216 0.88 -10.89 7.03
CA PHE A 216 1.52 -9.95 7.96
C PHE A 216 2.80 -9.31 7.40
N TRP A 217 3.29 -9.76 6.25
CA TRP A 217 4.45 -9.22 5.54
C TRP A 217 4.01 -8.65 4.21
N GLY A 218 4.39 -7.42 3.93
CA GLY A 218 4.05 -6.71 2.69
C GLY A 218 4.18 -5.20 2.84
N SER A 219 3.84 -4.47 1.80
CA SER A 219 3.91 -3.00 1.75
C SER A 219 2.67 -2.36 2.35
N MET A 220 1.50 -2.92 2.07
CA MET A 220 0.21 -2.40 2.50
C MET A 220 -0.81 -3.53 2.62
N ILE A 221 -1.68 -3.43 3.60
CA ILE A 221 -2.94 -4.16 3.61
C ILE A 221 -4.08 -3.19 3.33
N ILE A 222 -5.01 -3.58 2.45
CA ILE A 222 -6.16 -2.76 2.08
C ILE A 222 -7.45 -3.53 2.28
N THR A 223 -8.48 -2.84 2.77
CA THR A 223 -9.81 -3.41 2.92
C THR A 223 -10.89 -2.47 2.38
N SER A 224 -11.87 -3.05 1.69
CA SER A 224 -13.02 -2.33 1.14
C SER A 224 -14.21 -2.43 2.09
N MET A 225 -14.43 -1.40 2.89
CA MET A 225 -15.65 -1.28 3.69
C MET A 225 -16.85 -0.87 2.84
N GLY A 226 -16.57 -0.28 1.67
CA GLY A 226 -17.59 0.09 0.68
C GLY A 226 -18.36 -1.11 0.14
N SER A 227 -17.73 -2.27 -0.01
CA SER A 227 -18.40 -3.52 -0.39
C SER A 227 -19.39 -4.02 0.66
N LEU A 228 -19.19 -3.64 1.92
CA LEU A 228 -20.07 -3.96 3.05
C LEU A 228 -21.12 -2.87 3.31
N GLY A 229 -21.13 -1.80 2.53
CA GLY A 229 -22.09 -0.69 2.67
C GLY A 229 -21.83 0.25 3.85
N ILE A 230 -20.62 0.25 4.43
CA ILE A 230 -20.27 1.05 5.62
C ILE A 230 -19.15 2.05 5.35
N LYS A 231 -19.00 2.99 6.30
CA LYS A 231 -17.86 3.93 6.32
C LYS A 231 -16.55 3.21 6.64
N PRO A 232 -15.38 3.77 6.24
CA PRO A 232 -14.10 3.18 6.58
C PRO A 232 -13.85 3.23 8.07
N ILE A 233 -13.04 2.30 8.55
CA ILE A 233 -12.59 2.23 9.95
C ILE A 233 -11.09 2.43 10.04
N TYR A 234 -10.60 2.90 11.17
CA TYR A 234 -9.19 2.76 11.51
C TYR A 234 -8.93 1.33 11.94
N HIS A 235 -7.99 0.69 11.26
CA HIS A 235 -7.57 -0.65 11.62
C HIS A 235 -6.20 -0.61 12.29
N HIS A 236 -5.95 -1.48 13.25
CA HIS A 236 -4.63 -1.56 13.87
C HIS A 236 -3.62 -2.26 12.97
N ILE A 237 -2.35 -1.89 13.07
CA ILE A 237 -1.25 -2.63 12.46
C ILE A 237 -0.85 -3.77 13.40
N TYR A 238 -0.49 -4.92 12.82
CA TYR A 238 -0.16 -6.12 13.60
C TYR A 238 1.27 -6.09 14.13
N ASN A 239 1.48 -6.57 15.37
CA ASN A 239 2.81 -6.77 15.95
C ASN A 239 3.51 -8.04 15.46
N LEU A 240 2.94 -8.73 14.47
CA LEU A 240 3.56 -9.84 13.75
C LEU A 240 3.81 -9.41 12.32
N GLY A 241 4.99 -9.74 11.79
CA GLY A 241 5.36 -9.36 10.43
C GLY A 241 5.93 -7.94 10.33
N ASN A 242 5.82 -7.32 9.15
CA ASN A 242 6.48 -6.05 8.85
C ASN A 242 5.66 -5.10 7.98
N LEU A 243 4.34 -5.24 7.96
CA LEU A 243 3.42 -4.33 7.26
C LEU A 243 3.50 -2.91 7.84
N PRO A 244 3.86 -1.88 7.05
CA PRO A 244 3.93 -0.50 7.53
C PRO A 244 2.63 0.28 7.36
N VAL A 245 1.72 -0.15 6.47
CA VAL A 245 0.52 0.64 6.11
C VAL A 245 -0.72 -0.25 6.11
N PHE A 246 -1.78 0.25 6.75
CA PHE A 246 -3.13 -0.33 6.67
C PHE A 246 -4.11 0.73 6.15
N VAL A 247 -4.88 0.37 5.12
CA VAL A 247 -5.84 1.27 4.47
C VAL A 247 -7.22 0.67 4.49
N SER A 248 -8.21 1.48 4.83
CA SER A 248 -9.61 1.15 4.59
C SER A 248 -10.30 2.28 3.83
N TYR A 249 -11.14 1.96 2.86
CA TYR A 249 -11.99 2.92 2.16
C TYR A 249 -13.46 2.51 2.22
N GLY A 250 -14.33 3.53 2.29
CA GLY A 250 -15.76 3.36 2.52
C GLY A 250 -16.60 3.38 1.24
N THR A 251 -17.91 3.50 1.43
CA THR A 251 -18.88 3.67 0.35
C THR A 251 -18.70 4.99 -0.37
N LYS A 252 -18.99 5.00 -1.67
CA LYS A 252 -19.09 6.23 -2.49
C LYS A 252 -20.29 7.05 -2.02
N ARG A 253 -20.11 8.34 -1.82
CA ARG A 253 -21.19 9.26 -1.46
C ARG A 253 -21.17 10.52 -2.31
N LYS A 254 -22.31 11.19 -2.42
CA LYS A 254 -22.42 12.50 -3.06
C LYS A 254 -22.31 13.57 -1.98
N VAL A 255 -21.53 14.59 -2.27
CA VAL A 255 -21.43 15.83 -1.46
C VAL A 255 -21.86 16.99 -2.33
N VAL A 256 -22.67 17.87 -1.77
CA VAL A 256 -23.09 19.10 -2.44
C VAL A 256 -22.33 20.26 -1.79
N GLU A 257 -21.46 20.87 -2.57
CA GLU A 257 -20.79 22.13 -2.19
C GLU A 257 -21.53 23.31 -2.81
N ILE A 258 -21.65 24.39 -2.06
CA ILE A 258 -22.18 25.65 -2.55
C ILE A 258 -21.00 26.63 -2.72
N ASP A 259 -20.80 27.11 -3.95
CA ASP A 259 -19.73 28.04 -4.23
C ASP A 259 -20.04 29.45 -3.69
N ARG A 260 -19.11 30.41 -3.84
CA ARG A 260 -19.26 31.80 -3.40
C ARG A 260 -20.39 32.55 -4.12
N HIS A 261 -20.86 32.01 -5.23
CA HIS A 261 -21.92 32.59 -6.05
C HIS A 261 -23.28 31.90 -5.82
N GLY A 262 -23.36 30.94 -4.88
CA GLY A 262 -24.57 30.20 -4.58
C GLY A 262 -24.85 29.04 -5.53
N ASN A 263 -23.91 28.69 -6.44
CA ASN A 263 -24.09 27.56 -7.35
C ASN A 263 -23.84 26.25 -6.61
N ARG A 264 -24.65 25.26 -6.94
CA ARG A 264 -24.52 23.88 -6.41
C ARG A 264 -23.53 23.08 -7.26
N ASN A 265 -22.46 22.62 -6.65
CA ASN A 265 -21.54 21.64 -7.24
C ASN A 265 -21.71 20.29 -6.56
N VAL A 266 -22.00 19.23 -7.33
CA VAL A 266 -22.20 17.89 -6.80
C VAL A 266 -20.95 17.06 -7.09
N LYS A 267 -20.23 16.69 -6.05
CA LYS A 267 -19.03 15.85 -6.12
C LYS A 267 -19.33 14.44 -5.65
N ARG A 268 -18.63 13.47 -6.22
CA ARG A 268 -18.56 12.12 -5.67
C ARG A 268 -17.29 11.97 -4.85
N VAL A 269 -17.43 11.45 -3.65
CA VAL A 269 -16.30 11.28 -2.73
C VAL A 269 -16.29 9.87 -2.11
N ILE A 270 -15.12 9.45 -1.70
CA ILE A 270 -14.91 8.35 -0.77
C ILE A 270 -14.17 8.85 0.47
N ASP A 271 -14.52 8.30 1.61
CA ASP A 271 -13.72 8.46 2.81
C ASP A 271 -12.68 7.33 2.86
N MET A 272 -11.44 7.69 3.15
CA MET A 272 -10.34 6.76 3.32
C MET A 272 -9.70 6.97 4.69
N LYS A 273 -9.41 5.88 5.40
CA LYS A 273 -8.68 5.89 6.67
C LYS A 273 -7.40 5.10 6.52
N VAL A 274 -6.34 5.70 7.00
CA VAL A 274 -4.98 5.17 6.86
C VAL A 274 -4.33 5.10 8.22
N VAL A 275 -3.66 4.00 8.47
CA VAL A 275 -2.83 3.76 9.65
C VAL A 275 -1.43 3.41 9.16
N THR A 276 -0.43 4.09 9.68
CA THR A 276 0.96 3.94 9.24
C THR A 276 1.89 3.70 10.42
N ASP A 277 3.02 3.03 10.16
CA ASP A 277 4.11 2.87 11.12
C ASP A 277 5.01 4.11 11.07
N GLU A 278 4.93 4.97 12.08
CA GLU A 278 5.65 6.23 12.18
C GLU A 278 7.18 6.08 12.14
N ARG A 279 7.71 4.92 12.48
CA ARG A 279 9.15 4.67 12.51
C ARG A 279 9.81 4.61 11.14
N THR A 280 9.02 4.48 10.06
CA THR A 280 9.52 4.25 8.69
C THR A 280 9.87 5.52 7.95
N CYS A 281 9.16 6.62 8.21
CA CYS A 281 9.40 7.92 7.62
C CYS A 281 8.82 9.05 8.48
N ASP A 282 9.34 10.26 8.30
CA ASP A 282 8.89 11.44 9.03
C ASP A 282 7.54 12.01 8.54
N GLY A 283 6.99 12.95 9.30
CA GLY A 283 5.69 13.56 8.99
C GLY A 283 5.68 14.35 7.68
N PHE A 284 6.80 14.97 7.29
CA PHE A 284 6.89 15.70 6.03
C PHE A 284 6.88 14.74 4.84
N GLN A 285 7.65 13.65 4.93
CA GLN A 285 7.68 12.57 3.95
C GLN A 285 6.29 11.95 3.78
N TYR A 286 5.60 11.64 4.88
CA TYR A 286 4.22 11.17 4.84
C TYR A 286 3.30 12.15 4.12
N ALA A 287 3.34 13.42 4.50
CA ALA A 287 2.47 14.43 3.93
C ALA A 287 2.67 14.56 2.40
N ALA A 288 3.91 14.55 1.93
CA ALA A 288 4.22 14.59 0.51
C ALA A 288 3.66 13.36 -0.24
N ALA A 289 3.94 12.16 0.27
CA ALA A 289 3.48 10.91 -0.35
C ALA A 289 1.95 10.82 -0.39
N PHE A 290 1.27 11.15 0.71
CA PHE A 290 -0.20 11.06 0.75
C PHE A 290 -0.91 12.14 -0.05
N LYS A 291 -0.35 13.35 -0.16
CA LYS A 291 -0.85 14.37 -1.09
C LYS A 291 -0.77 13.88 -2.53
N MET A 292 0.34 13.28 -2.93
CA MET A 292 0.47 12.70 -4.26
C MET A 292 -0.52 11.54 -4.47
N TRP A 293 -0.64 10.62 -3.52
CA TRP A 293 -1.58 9.49 -3.63
C TRP A 293 -3.02 9.97 -3.81
N LYS A 294 -3.47 10.95 -2.99
CA LYS A 294 -4.78 11.59 -3.12
C LYS A 294 -4.98 12.17 -4.51
N ARG A 295 -4.03 13.01 -4.98
CA ARG A 295 -4.09 13.63 -6.31
C ARG A 295 -4.16 12.59 -7.44
N LEU A 296 -3.43 11.49 -7.34
CA LEU A 296 -3.46 10.40 -8.32
C LEU A 296 -4.80 9.66 -8.36
N ILE A 297 -5.51 9.59 -7.24
CA ILE A 297 -6.87 9.03 -7.20
C ILE A 297 -7.88 10.04 -7.77
N GLU A 298 -7.72 11.32 -7.49
CA GLU A 298 -8.57 12.40 -8.02
C GLU A 298 -8.41 12.57 -9.54
N HIS A 299 -7.17 12.39 -10.06
CA HIS A 299 -6.79 12.55 -11.47
C HIS A 299 -6.05 11.31 -12.00
N PRO A 300 -6.75 10.19 -12.24
CA PRO A 300 -6.09 8.91 -12.52
C PRO A 300 -5.63 8.71 -13.97
N GLU A 301 -5.81 9.68 -14.87
CA GLU A 301 -5.43 9.59 -16.28
C GLU A 301 -3.94 9.24 -16.47
N GLN A 302 -3.09 9.85 -15.66
CA GLN A 302 -1.65 9.61 -15.72
C GLN A 302 -1.24 8.19 -15.30
N LEU A 303 -2.11 7.45 -14.60
CA LEU A 303 -1.87 6.06 -14.22
C LEU A 303 -1.96 5.10 -15.41
N LYS A 304 -2.57 5.53 -16.52
CA LYS A 304 -2.66 4.73 -17.76
C LYS A 304 -1.29 4.53 -18.43
N ASN A 305 -0.33 5.40 -18.14
CA ASN A 305 1.03 5.34 -18.64
C ASN A 305 2.02 4.95 -17.54
N PRO A 306 3.20 4.36 -17.85
CA PRO A 306 4.23 4.11 -16.85
C PRO A 306 4.78 5.43 -16.25
N PRO A 307 5.39 5.41 -15.05
CA PRO A 307 6.03 6.59 -14.48
C PRO A 307 7.20 7.07 -15.35
N ALA A 308 7.38 8.38 -15.49
CA ALA A 308 8.54 8.95 -16.19
C ALA A 308 9.86 8.59 -15.47
N LYS A 309 9.83 8.51 -14.14
CA LYS A 309 10.97 8.16 -13.30
C LYS A 309 10.55 7.30 -12.12
N VAL A 310 11.39 6.38 -11.74
CA VAL A 310 11.27 5.61 -10.49
C VAL A 310 12.43 6.01 -9.59
N GLU A 311 12.10 6.54 -8.43
CA GLU A 311 13.10 6.93 -7.44
C GLU A 311 13.60 5.72 -6.66
N GLU A 312 14.89 5.73 -6.31
CA GLU A 312 15.46 4.76 -5.39
C GLU A 312 15.53 5.34 -3.97
N ASP A 313 15.23 4.51 -2.98
CA ASP A 313 15.39 4.92 -1.59
C ASP A 313 16.87 5.06 -1.22
N ILE A 314 17.15 5.88 -0.20
CA ILE A 314 18.52 6.08 0.34
C ILE A 314 19.16 4.75 0.75
N ASP A 315 20.50 4.71 0.78
CA ASP A 315 21.27 3.49 1.10
C ASP A 315 21.42 3.25 2.62
#